data_b5f26415c4a61df8791dd49eb3a7520c
#
_entry.id   b5f26415c4a61df8791dd49eb3a7520c
#
_cell.length_a   1.000
_cell.length_b   1.000
_cell.length_c   1.000
_cell.angle_alpha   90.00
_cell.angle_beta   90.00
_cell.angle_gamma   90.00
#
_symmetry.space_group_name_H-M   'P 1'
#
loop_
_entity.id
_entity.type
_entity.pdbx_description
1 polymer ?
#
loop_
_entity_poly.entity_id
_entity_poly.type
_entity_poly.pdbx_seq_one_letter_code
_entity_poly.pdbx_strand_id
1 'polypeptide(L)'
;DKVSKRFHLASTWLTGLGATISAWWILVANAWMQNPVGMEFNPDTARNEMVDFWAVATSPMAVNKFFHSVLSGWVLAAVFVVGVSCWYLWKKREKKFALASVKIAAWVGLCAAVLSAWTGDGSGYQVAQKQPMKLAAMEGYYEGRQGAGLVAFGLLNPAKQTPQDGVDPFLFRVEIPKMLSLLAERKMDAFVPGINDLLKGGYPLKDGTVALSAEEKIEKGKTAIGAFAAYRAAKAAGNEADAEVAAKVLKDNVAYFGYGYIKDVNELVPNVPLTFYMLSLIHI
;
A
#
# COMPACT_ATOMS: atom_id res chain seq x y z
N ASP A 1 -33.76 22.32 21.01
CA ASP A 1 -32.43 22.08 21.60
C ASP A 1 -32.57 21.89 23.12
N LYS A 2 -32.28 20.68 23.61
CA LYS A 2 -32.39 20.33 25.04
C LYS A 2 -31.07 20.57 25.81
N VAL A 3 -30.01 21.00 25.12
CA VAL A 3 -28.67 21.18 25.70
C VAL A 3 -28.09 22.56 25.35
N SER A 4 -27.11 23.02 26.12
CA SER A 4 -26.45 24.30 25.88
C SER A 4 -25.63 24.27 24.58
N LYS A 5 -25.49 25.42 23.90
CA LYS A 5 -24.68 25.56 22.67
C LYS A 5 -23.22 25.11 22.86
N ARG A 6 -22.65 25.38 24.05
CA ARG A 6 -21.28 24.95 24.38
C ARG A 6 -21.16 23.43 24.50
N PHE A 7 -22.14 22.78 25.13
CA PHE A 7 -22.18 21.33 25.24
C PHE A 7 -22.36 20.66 23.88
N HIS A 8 -23.23 21.19 23.04
CA HIS A 8 -23.42 20.69 21.69
C HIS A 8 -22.15 20.81 20.84
N LEU A 9 -21.48 21.97 20.91
CA LEU A 9 -20.19 22.17 20.22
C LEU A 9 -19.12 21.19 20.73
N ALA A 10 -18.97 21.05 22.03
CA ALA A 10 -18.02 20.10 22.62
C ALA A 10 -18.28 18.66 22.20
N SER A 11 -19.56 18.23 22.21
CA SER A 11 -19.96 16.89 21.77
C SER A 11 -19.60 16.64 20.30
N THR A 12 -19.82 17.65 19.44
CA THR A 12 -19.45 17.55 17.99
C THR A 12 -17.95 17.39 17.82
N TRP A 13 -17.14 18.19 18.52
CA TRP A 13 -15.68 18.05 18.49
C TRP A 13 -15.21 16.71 19.02
N LEU A 14 -15.74 16.24 20.15
CA LEU A 14 -15.39 14.94 20.73
C LEU A 14 -15.75 13.77 19.79
N THR A 15 -16.88 13.86 19.10
CA THR A 15 -17.25 12.86 18.08
C THR A 15 -16.26 12.84 16.93
N GLY A 16 -15.89 14.02 16.40
CA GLY A 16 -14.89 14.12 15.33
C GLY A 16 -13.51 13.60 15.75
N LEU A 17 -13.06 13.95 16.94
CA LEU A 17 -11.79 13.46 17.48
C LEU A 17 -11.83 11.94 17.70
N GLY A 18 -12.91 11.42 18.28
CA GLY A 18 -13.08 9.97 18.47
C GLY A 18 -13.05 9.19 17.16
N ALA A 19 -13.73 9.69 16.12
CA ALA A 19 -13.68 9.10 14.78
C ALA A 19 -12.27 9.12 14.19
N THR A 20 -11.53 10.22 14.37
CA THR A 20 -10.15 10.35 13.89
C THR A 20 -9.21 9.39 14.61
N ILE A 21 -9.33 9.23 15.94
CA ILE A 21 -8.56 8.25 16.72
C ILE A 21 -8.91 6.81 16.29
N SER A 22 -10.18 6.52 16.04
CA SER A 22 -10.60 5.22 15.52
C SER A 22 -9.98 4.93 14.16
N ALA A 23 -9.94 5.92 13.26
CA ALA A 23 -9.29 5.80 11.95
C ALA A 23 -7.79 5.47 12.08
N TRP A 24 -7.09 6.01 13.09
CA TRP A 24 -5.69 5.67 13.36
C TRP A 24 -5.50 4.17 13.53
N TRP A 25 -6.25 3.53 14.42
CA TRP A 25 -6.12 2.10 14.72
C TRP A 25 -6.45 1.21 13.53
N ILE A 26 -7.49 1.54 12.77
CA ILE A 26 -7.84 0.81 11.55
C ILE A 26 -6.72 0.89 10.52
N LEU A 27 -6.11 2.06 10.35
CA LEU A 27 -5.05 2.28 9.37
C LEU A 27 -3.71 1.70 9.82
N VAL A 28 -3.43 1.65 11.13
CA VAL A 28 -2.30 0.90 11.69
C VAL A 28 -2.42 -0.58 11.35
N ALA A 29 -3.57 -1.20 11.60
CA ALA A 29 -3.80 -2.60 11.25
C ALA A 29 -3.68 -2.85 9.74
N ASN A 30 -4.26 -1.97 8.92
CA ASN A 30 -4.16 -2.04 7.46
C ASN A 30 -2.71 -1.89 6.95
N ALA A 31 -1.94 -0.98 7.55
CA ALA A 31 -0.53 -0.80 7.20
C ALA A 31 0.30 -2.03 7.57
N TRP A 32 0.07 -2.58 8.76
CA TRP A 32 0.73 -3.78 9.23
C TRP A 32 0.46 -5.00 8.33
N MET A 33 -0.78 -5.21 7.89
CA MET A 33 -1.11 -6.29 6.96
C MET A 33 -0.36 -6.20 5.62
N GLN A 34 0.01 -5.00 5.20
CA GLN A 34 0.74 -4.77 3.93
C GLN A 34 2.25 -4.79 4.10
N ASN A 35 2.76 -4.42 5.27
CA ASN A 35 4.18 -4.40 5.60
C ASN A 35 4.32 -4.69 7.11
N PRO A 36 4.33 -5.97 7.53
CA PRO A 36 4.50 -6.36 8.92
C PRO A 36 5.83 -5.85 9.49
N VAL A 37 5.76 -5.10 10.59
CA VAL A 37 6.89 -4.60 11.36
C VAL A 37 6.66 -4.84 12.83
N GLY A 38 7.72 -4.83 13.67
CA GLY A 38 7.63 -5.02 15.11
C GLY A 38 7.13 -6.40 15.53
N MET A 39 7.37 -7.41 14.70
CA MET A 39 6.92 -8.79 14.89
C MET A 39 8.10 -9.75 14.79
N GLU A 40 8.02 -10.84 15.53
CA GLU A 40 8.89 -12.00 15.37
C GLU A 40 8.05 -13.27 15.19
N PHE A 41 8.52 -14.16 14.32
CA PHE A 41 7.86 -15.45 14.14
C PHE A 41 8.24 -16.38 15.27
N ASN A 42 7.22 -16.83 16.03
CA ASN A 42 7.38 -17.82 17.07
C ASN A 42 7.03 -19.21 16.50
N PRO A 43 8.01 -20.12 16.35
CA PRO A 43 7.77 -21.46 15.80
C PRO A 43 6.94 -22.35 16.74
N ASP A 44 6.93 -22.11 18.05
CA ASP A 44 6.15 -22.91 19.01
C ASP A 44 4.65 -22.65 18.86
N THR A 45 4.27 -21.39 18.66
CA THR A 45 2.87 -20.99 18.48
C THR A 45 2.44 -20.93 17.00
N ALA A 46 3.40 -21.05 16.06
CA ALA A 46 3.21 -20.88 14.61
C ALA A 46 2.60 -19.52 14.25
N ARG A 47 2.97 -18.47 14.96
CA ARG A 47 2.41 -17.13 14.80
C ARG A 47 3.51 -16.07 14.76
N ASN A 48 3.21 -14.96 14.07
CA ASN A 48 3.96 -13.73 14.27
C ASN A 48 3.47 -13.06 15.54
N GLU A 49 4.35 -12.91 16.50
CA GLU A 49 4.06 -12.27 17.79
C GLU A 49 4.59 -10.85 17.81
N MET A 50 3.79 -9.94 18.38
CA MET A 50 4.18 -8.54 18.47
C MET A 50 5.24 -8.38 19.56
N VAL A 51 6.42 -7.91 19.18
CA VAL A 51 7.54 -7.64 20.10
C VAL A 51 7.73 -6.13 20.34
N ASP A 52 7.29 -5.29 19.40
CA ASP A 52 7.36 -3.83 19.53
C ASP A 52 6.07 -3.17 19.06
N PHE A 53 5.24 -2.80 20.01
CA PHE A 53 3.98 -2.10 19.77
C PHE A 53 4.16 -0.75 19.09
N TRP A 54 5.17 0.02 19.50
CA TRP A 54 5.38 1.35 18.94
C TRP A 54 5.91 1.29 17.51
N ALA A 55 6.76 0.33 17.20
CA ALA A 55 7.18 0.09 15.81
C ALA A 55 5.99 -0.21 14.89
N VAL A 56 4.96 -0.91 15.39
CA VAL A 56 3.70 -1.15 14.66
C VAL A 56 2.88 0.13 14.55
N ALA A 57 2.58 0.76 15.70
CA ALA A 57 1.64 1.89 15.76
C ALA A 57 2.16 3.13 15.02
N THR A 58 3.48 3.39 15.08
CA THR A 58 4.11 4.57 14.47
C THR A 58 4.93 4.25 13.23
N SER A 59 4.67 3.12 12.58
CA SER A 59 5.37 2.78 11.34
C SER A 59 5.17 3.87 10.29
N PRO A 60 6.19 4.19 9.47
CA PRO A 60 6.08 5.22 8.45
C PRO A 60 4.90 4.99 7.49
N MET A 61 4.56 3.71 7.22
CA MET A 61 3.42 3.35 6.40
C MET A 61 2.09 3.67 7.09
N ALA A 62 1.96 3.37 8.39
CA ALA A 62 0.74 3.67 9.15
C ALA A 62 0.52 5.19 9.26
N VAL A 63 1.58 5.94 9.60
CA VAL A 63 1.54 7.40 9.70
C VAL A 63 1.13 8.04 8.38
N ASN A 64 1.78 7.64 7.27
CA ASN A 64 1.45 8.20 5.96
C ASN A 64 0.02 7.87 5.53
N LYS A 65 -0.43 6.63 5.69
CA LYS A 65 -1.81 6.21 5.38
C LYS A 65 -2.84 6.97 6.20
N PHE A 66 -2.57 7.19 7.49
CA PHE A 66 -3.45 7.95 8.36
C PHE A 66 -3.64 9.39 7.85
N PHE A 67 -2.54 10.11 7.64
CA PHE A 67 -2.62 11.48 7.16
C PHE A 67 -3.28 11.56 5.79
N HIS A 68 -2.90 10.67 4.86
CA HIS A 68 -3.49 10.66 3.52
C HIS A 68 -5.02 10.44 3.56
N SER A 69 -5.49 9.46 4.34
CA SER A 69 -6.91 9.14 4.46
C SER A 69 -7.71 10.26 5.14
N VAL A 70 -7.17 10.84 6.22
CA VAL A 70 -7.84 11.92 6.96
C VAL A 70 -7.91 13.19 6.10
N LEU A 71 -6.80 13.55 5.43
CA LEU A 71 -6.75 14.73 4.57
C LEU A 71 -7.67 14.59 3.34
N SER A 72 -7.73 13.41 2.74
CA SER A 72 -8.69 13.12 1.65
C SER A 72 -10.13 13.27 2.12
N GLY A 73 -10.44 12.81 3.34
CA GLY A 73 -11.73 13.03 3.98
C GLY A 73 -12.05 14.52 4.19
N TRP A 74 -11.05 15.34 4.55
CA TRP A 74 -11.22 16.78 4.70
C TRP A 74 -11.45 17.48 3.35
N VAL A 75 -10.79 17.04 2.27
CA VAL A 75 -11.07 17.54 0.92
C VAL A 75 -12.52 17.25 0.54
N LEU A 76 -12.98 16.02 0.74
CA LEU A 76 -14.38 15.65 0.49
C LEU A 76 -15.37 16.50 1.30
N ALA A 77 -15.12 16.66 2.60
CA ALA A 77 -15.95 17.50 3.46
C ALA A 77 -15.97 18.96 3.02
N ALA A 78 -14.83 19.52 2.60
CA ALA A 78 -14.73 20.88 2.11
C ALA A 78 -15.54 21.07 0.83
N VAL A 79 -15.41 20.16 -0.14
CA VAL A 79 -16.20 20.20 -1.40
C VAL A 79 -17.70 20.10 -1.11
N PHE A 80 -18.10 19.22 -0.19
CA PHE A 80 -19.49 19.08 0.23
C PHE A 80 -20.03 20.39 0.83
N VAL A 81 -19.30 21.00 1.78
CA VAL A 81 -19.69 22.27 2.41
C VAL A 81 -19.78 23.40 1.38
N VAL A 82 -18.82 23.50 0.45
CA VAL A 82 -18.86 24.48 -0.65
C VAL A 82 -20.11 24.24 -1.51
N GLY A 83 -20.38 23.00 -1.91
CA GLY A 83 -21.53 22.66 -2.74
C GLY A 83 -22.88 23.07 -2.11
N VAL A 84 -23.09 22.69 -0.83
CA VAL A 84 -24.29 23.05 -0.07
C VAL A 84 -24.38 24.58 0.07
N SER A 85 -23.29 25.24 0.39
CA SER A 85 -23.29 26.71 0.55
C SER A 85 -23.56 27.44 -0.76
N CYS A 86 -23.03 26.96 -1.89
CA CYS A 86 -23.36 27.49 -3.21
C CYS A 86 -24.85 27.33 -3.53
N TRP A 87 -25.44 26.20 -3.16
CA TRP A 87 -26.89 26.01 -3.30
C TRP A 87 -27.70 27.03 -2.49
N TYR A 88 -27.31 27.32 -1.22
CA TYR A 88 -27.93 28.38 -0.42
C TYR A 88 -27.81 29.76 -1.08
N LEU A 89 -26.64 30.08 -1.62
CA LEU A 89 -26.41 31.35 -2.35
C LEU A 89 -27.30 31.45 -3.59
N TRP A 90 -27.41 30.37 -4.37
CA TRP A 90 -28.29 30.32 -5.55
C TRP A 90 -29.76 30.52 -5.18
N LYS A 91 -30.20 29.89 -4.09
CA LYS A 91 -31.57 30.08 -3.55
C LYS A 91 -31.75 31.42 -2.82
N LYS A 92 -30.74 32.26 -2.74
CA LYS A 92 -30.73 33.56 -2.03
C LYS A 92 -31.11 33.46 -0.55
N ARG A 93 -30.81 32.30 0.09
CA ARG A 93 -31.04 32.04 1.50
C ARG A 93 -29.76 32.16 2.30
N GLU A 94 -29.83 32.61 3.56
CA GLU A 94 -28.74 32.62 4.53
C GLU A 94 -27.37 33.06 3.97
N LYS A 95 -27.34 34.12 3.17
CA LYS A 95 -26.16 34.55 2.39
C LYS A 95 -24.90 34.75 3.24
N LYS A 96 -25.06 35.38 4.45
CA LYS A 96 -23.92 35.61 5.34
C LYS A 96 -23.30 34.32 5.83
N PHE A 97 -24.14 33.36 6.25
CA PHE A 97 -23.71 32.03 6.69
C PHE A 97 -23.04 31.27 5.55
N ALA A 98 -23.68 31.23 4.38
CA ALA A 98 -23.14 30.53 3.23
C ALA A 98 -21.77 31.08 2.77
N LEU A 99 -21.59 32.40 2.71
CA LEU A 99 -20.32 33.03 2.35
C LEU A 99 -19.23 32.73 3.39
N ALA A 100 -19.54 32.74 4.69
CA ALA A 100 -18.60 32.38 5.74
C ALA A 100 -18.18 30.90 5.63
N SER A 101 -19.15 30.01 5.38
CA SER A 101 -18.91 28.58 5.22
C SER A 101 -18.05 28.27 4.00
N VAL A 102 -18.33 28.89 2.83
CA VAL A 102 -17.48 28.76 1.62
C VAL A 102 -16.05 29.20 1.91
N LYS A 103 -15.88 30.35 2.55
CA LYS A 103 -14.53 30.89 2.84
C LYS A 103 -13.71 29.93 3.71
N ILE A 104 -14.31 29.41 4.77
CA ILE A 104 -13.62 28.45 5.68
C ILE A 104 -13.35 27.15 4.94
N ALA A 105 -14.36 26.59 4.28
CA ALA A 105 -14.22 25.32 3.57
C ALA A 105 -13.21 25.40 2.41
N ALA A 106 -13.15 26.49 1.68
CA ALA A 106 -12.18 26.69 0.61
C ALA A 106 -10.72 26.66 1.13
N TRP A 107 -10.46 27.36 2.25
CA TRP A 107 -9.13 27.34 2.86
C TRP A 107 -8.76 25.96 3.41
N VAL A 108 -9.65 25.33 4.16
CA VAL A 108 -9.42 23.99 4.71
C VAL A 108 -9.22 22.97 3.58
N GLY A 109 -10.08 23.04 2.55
CA GLY A 109 -10.00 22.16 1.40
C GLY A 109 -8.72 22.34 0.58
N LEU A 110 -8.27 23.59 0.38
CA LEU A 110 -7.01 23.87 -0.33
C LEU A 110 -5.80 23.30 0.44
N CYS A 111 -5.71 23.60 1.74
CA CYS A 111 -4.63 23.06 2.58
C CYS A 111 -4.65 21.53 2.61
N ALA A 112 -5.83 20.93 2.78
CA ALA A 112 -6.00 19.49 2.78
C ALA A 112 -5.62 18.85 1.43
N ALA A 113 -5.96 19.48 0.30
CA ALA A 113 -5.61 19.00 -1.03
C ALA A 113 -4.09 18.99 -1.26
N VAL A 114 -3.39 20.07 -0.89
CA VAL A 114 -1.93 20.14 -1.01
C VAL A 114 -1.25 19.06 -0.15
N LEU A 115 -1.67 18.92 1.10
CA LEU A 115 -1.12 17.90 2.01
C LEU A 115 -1.51 16.47 1.57
N SER A 116 -2.69 16.28 1.00
CA SER A 116 -3.11 15.00 0.44
C SER A 116 -2.27 14.60 -0.77
N ALA A 117 -1.93 15.54 -1.64
CA ALA A 117 -1.02 15.29 -2.76
C ALA A 117 0.38 14.89 -2.26
N TRP A 118 0.90 15.56 -1.25
CA TRP A 118 2.19 15.21 -0.65
C TRP A 118 2.20 13.82 -0.02
N THR A 119 1.18 13.50 0.77
CA THR A 119 1.07 12.16 1.39
C THR A 119 0.74 11.07 0.37
N GLY A 120 0.05 11.40 -0.73
CA GLY A 120 -0.18 10.52 -1.87
C GLY A 120 1.11 10.11 -2.57
N ASP A 121 1.99 11.09 -2.81
CA ASP A 121 3.35 10.84 -3.33
C ASP A 121 4.14 9.91 -2.39
N GLY A 122 4.06 10.15 -1.08
CA GLY A 122 4.65 9.24 -0.06
C GLY A 122 4.08 7.83 -0.12
N SER A 123 2.77 7.68 -0.38
CA SER A 123 2.11 6.38 -0.55
C SER A 123 2.62 5.64 -1.79
N GLY A 124 2.75 6.33 -2.92
CA GLY A 124 3.30 5.76 -4.16
C GLY A 124 4.73 5.24 -3.96
N TYR A 125 5.58 6.04 -3.33
CA TYR A 125 6.94 5.63 -2.98
C TYR A 125 6.97 4.39 -2.08
N GLN A 126 6.14 4.35 -1.03
CA GLN A 126 6.08 3.19 -0.11
C GLN A 126 5.60 1.92 -0.82
N VAL A 127 4.63 2.02 -1.72
CA VAL A 127 4.18 0.88 -2.53
C VAL A 127 5.31 0.37 -3.41
N ALA A 128 6.05 1.25 -4.06
CA ALA A 128 7.21 0.89 -4.89
C ALA A 128 8.26 0.10 -4.09
N GLN A 129 8.56 0.55 -2.86
CA GLN A 129 9.61 -0.05 -2.03
C GLN A 129 9.17 -1.36 -1.35
N LYS A 130 7.90 -1.51 -1.00
CA LYS A 130 7.42 -2.63 -0.18
C LYS A 130 6.61 -3.66 -0.97
N GLN A 131 5.96 -3.23 -2.04
CA GLN A 131 5.06 -4.07 -2.84
C GLN A 131 5.25 -3.80 -4.35
N PRO A 132 6.46 -4.01 -4.91
CA PRO A 132 6.76 -3.67 -6.30
C PRO A 132 5.85 -4.39 -7.30
N MET A 133 5.46 -5.64 -7.04
CA MET A 133 4.50 -6.38 -7.89
C MET A 133 3.13 -5.68 -7.93
N LYS A 134 2.68 -5.14 -6.79
CA LYS A 134 1.44 -4.35 -6.73
C LYS A 134 1.57 -3.06 -7.55
N LEU A 135 2.69 -2.35 -7.43
CA LEU A 135 2.95 -1.16 -8.26
C LEU A 135 2.91 -1.50 -9.74
N ALA A 136 3.63 -2.53 -10.16
CA ALA A 136 3.67 -2.95 -11.56
C ALA A 136 2.27 -3.31 -12.10
N ALA A 137 1.45 -3.99 -11.28
CA ALA A 137 0.07 -4.30 -11.64
C ALA A 137 -0.85 -3.06 -11.68
N MET A 138 -0.66 -2.08 -10.76
CA MET A 138 -1.41 -0.82 -10.75
C MET A 138 -1.14 0.04 -11.97
N GLU A 139 0.04 -0.05 -12.55
CA GLU A 139 0.45 0.70 -13.73
C GLU A 139 0.33 -0.11 -15.04
N GLY A 140 -0.09 -1.38 -14.97
CA GLY A 140 -0.11 -2.28 -16.13
C GLY A 140 1.29 -2.46 -16.73
N TYR A 141 2.32 -2.45 -15.87
CA TYR A 141 3.72 -2.34 -16.24
C TYR A 141 4.38 -3.72 -16.27
N TYR A 142 4.46 -4.33 -17.46
CA TYR A 142 4.95 -5.69 -17.62
C TYR A 142 6.46 -5.79 -17.78
N GLU A 143 7.07 -4.86 -18.53
CA GLU A 143 8.52 -4.85 -18.80
C GLU A 143 9.17 -3.64 -18.14
N GLY A 144 10.20 -3.88 -17.33
CA GLY A 144 10.94 -2.83 -16.65
C GLY A 144 11.81 -2.01 -17.60
N ARG A 145 11.99 -0.74 -17.28
CA ARG A 145 12.89 0.16 -18.03
C ARG A 145 13.42 1.27 -17.14
N GLN A 146 14.52 1.87 -17.57
CA GLN A 146 15.04 3.12 -17.01
C GLN A 146 14.16 4.29 -17.50
N GLY A 147 13.92 5.27 -16.62
CA GLY A 147 13.09 6.42 -16.96
C GLY A 147 11.64 6.03 -17.28
N ALA A 148 11.05 5.13 -16.50
CA ALA A 148 9.69 4.66 -16.68
C ALA A 148 8.68 5.80 -16.61
N GLY A 149 7.75 5.85 -17.59
CA GLY A 149 6.63 6.78 -17.60
C GLY A 149 5.49 6.31 -16.72
N LEU A 150 4.76 7.25 -16.15
CA LEU A 150 3.51 7.01 -15.43
C LEU A 150 2.35 7.02 -16.42
N VAL A 151 1.51 6.00 -16.40
CA VAL A 151 0.33 5.95 -17.25
C VAL A 151 -0.76 6.88 -16.69
N ALA A 152 -0.93 8.02 -17.34
CA ALA A 152 -1.97 8.99 -16.96
C ALA A 152 -3.37 8.51 -17.36
N PHE A 153 -3.47 7.86 -18.50
CA PHE A 153 -4.69 7.24 -19.01
C PHE A 153 -4.31 6.07 -19.90
N GLY A 154 -5.02 4.95 -19.76
CA GLY A 154 -4.78 3.77 -20.57
C GLY A 154 -5.99 2.87 -20.71
N LEU A 155 -6.09 2.22 -21.88
CA LEU A 155 -7.04 1.15 -22.13
C LEU A 155 -6.27 -0.16 -22.27
N LEU A 156 -6.46 -1.06 -21.32
CA LEU A 156 -5.78 -2.36 -21.32
C LEU A 156 -6.26 -3.22 -22.49
N ASN A 157 -5.34 -4.02 -23.02
CA ASN A 157 -5.61 -4.95 -24.11
C ASN A 157 -6.19 -6.26 -23.54
N PRO A 158 -7.47 -6.60 -23.84
CA PRO A 158 -8.07 -7.84 -23.35
C PRO A 158 -7.44 -9.11 -23.94
N ALA A 159 -6.66 -9.00 -25.02
CA ALA A 159 -5.92 -10.12 -25.60
C ALA A 159 -4.69 -10.52 -24.75
N LYS A 160 -4.23 -9.67 -23.82
CA LYS A 160 -3.16 -10.01 -22.90
C LYS A 160 -3.67 -10.94 -21.81
N GLN A 161 -3.27 -12.22 -21.89
CA GLN A 161 -3.73 -13.27 -20.98
C GLN A 161 -2.69 -13.64 -19.93
N THR A 162 -1.41 -13.66 -20.31
CA THR A 162 -0.30 -14.01 -19.41
C THR A 162 0.81 -12.97 -19.48
N PRO A 163 1.65 -12.84 -18.44
CA PRO A 163 2.73 -11.86 -18.43
C PRO A 163 3.70 -12.00 -19.62
N GLN A 164 3.97 -13.23 -20.07
CA GLN A 164 4.98 -13.54 -21.09
C GLN A 164 4.40 -13.81 -22.49
N ASP A 165 3.14 -13.50 -22.78
CA ASP A 165 2.51 -13.81 -24.09
C ASP A 165 2.97 -12.92 -25.25
N GLY A 166 3.83 -11.93 -25.00
CA GLY A 166 4.33 -11.02 -26.03
C GLY A 166 3.31 -10.00 -26.55
N VAL A 167 2.08 -10.01 -26.04
CA VAL A 167 1.02 -9.06 -26.42
C VAL A 167 1.25 -7.73 -25.72
N ASP A 168 1.07 -6.59 -26.43
CA ASP A 168 1.13 -5.27 -25.81
C ASP A 168 0.02 -5.14 -24.74
N PRO A 169 0.35 -4.74 -23.52
CA PRO A 169 -0.64 -4.62 -22.44
C PRO A 169 -1.69 -3.54 -22.68
N PHE A 170 -1.45 -2.60 -23.58
CA PHE A 170 -2.37 -1.50 -23.86
C PHE A 170 -2.81 -1.46 -25.31
N LEU A 171 -4.09 -1.23 -25.53
CA LEU A 171 -4.62 -0.80 -26.85
C LEU A 171 -4.29 0.67 -27.10
N PHE A 172 -4.32 1.49 -26.06
CA PHE A 172 -3.98 2.90 -26.09
C PHE A 172 -3.52 3.34 -24.71
N ARG A 173 -2.49 4.20 -24.65
CA ARG A 173 -2.05 4.81 -23.39
C ARG A 173 -1.44 6.20 -23.63
N VAL A 174 -1.59 7.05 -22.61
CA VAL A 174 -0.90 8.33 -22.49
C VAL A 174 -0.02 8.25 -21.27
N GLU A 175 1.29 8.36 -21.47
CA GLU A 175 2.28 8.31 -20.41
C GLU A 175 2.86 9.70 -20.14
N ILE A 176 3.09 10.01 -18.87
CA ILE A 176 3.92 11.14 -18.44
C ILE A 176 5.36 10.61 -18.33
N PRO A 177 6.28 11.03 -19.22
CA PRO A 177 7.62 10.47 -19.28
C PRO A 177 8.38 10.61 -17.97
N LYS A 178 9.14 9.58 -17.57
CA LYS A 178 10.01 9.54 -16.38
C LYS A 178 9.30 9.70 -15.03
N MET A 179 7.99 9.92 -15.01
CA MET A 179 7.26 10.22 -13.78
C MET A 179 7.15 9.00 -12.86
N LEU A 180 6.99 7.78 -13.40
CA LEU A 180 6.94 6.57 -12.57
C LEU A 180 8.30 6.32 -11.90
N SER A 181 9.42 6.51 -12.62
CA SER A 181 10.76 6.42 -12.01
C SER A 181 10.96 7.47 -10.91
N LEU A 182 10.49 8.69 -11.12
CA LEU A 182 10.56 9.75 -10.11
C LEU A 182 9.75 9.41 -8.86
N LEU A 183 8.52 8.94 -9.01
CA LEU A 183 7.64 8.56 -7.89
C LEU A 183 8.16 7.32 -7.15
N ALA A 184 8.56 6.28 -7.89
CA ALA A 184 8.99 5.02 -7.31
C ALA A 184 10.38 5.07 -6.66
N GLU A 185 11.33 5.83 -7.26
CA GLU A 185 12.74 5.76 -6.92
C GLU A 185 13.38 7.11 -6.58
N ARG A 186 12.61 8.20 -6.62
CA ARG A 186 13.11 9.57 -6.40
C ARG A 186 14.21 10.00 -7.38
N LYS A 187 14.31 9.32 -8.53
CA LYS A 187 15.26 9.62 -9.60
C LYS A 187 14.58 9.43 -10.96
N MET A 188 14.73 10.39 -11.87
CA MET A 188 14.04 10.37 -13.17
C MET A 188 14.50 9.23 -14.09
N ASP A 189 15.75 8.81 -13.96
CA ASP A 189 16.34 7.78 -14.83
C ASP A 189 16.58 6.45 -14.08
N ALA A 190 15.92 6.25 -12.93
CA ALA A 190 16.01 5.00 -12.21
C ALA A 190 15.30 3.86 -12.97
N PHE A 191 15.82 2.66 -12.80
CA PHE A 191 15.14 1.45 -13.28
C PHE A 191 13.95 1.12 -12.38
N VAL A 192 12.79 0.91 -13.00
CA VAL A 192 11.59 0.40 -12.31
C VAL A 192 11.30 -0.98 -12.88
N PRO A 193 11.28 -2.04 -12.05
CA PRO A 193 11.00 -3.39 -12.53
C PRO A 193 9.53 -3.55 -12.91
N GLY A 194 9.28 -4.20 -14.05
CA GLY A 194 7.95 -4.66 -14.45
C GLY A 194 7.60 -6.04 -13.88
N ILE A 195 6.39 -6.51 -14.18
CA ILE A 195 5.90 -7.82 -13.72
C ILE A 195 6.88 -8.94 -14.12
N ASN A 196 7.34 -8.92 -15.38
CA ASN A 196 8.25 -9.96 -15.89
C ASN A 196 9.62 -9.93 -15.21
N ASP A 197 10.16 -8.74 -14.92
CA ASP A 197 11.43 -8.61 -14.17
C ASP A 197 11.28 -9.10 -12.74
N LEU A 198 10.14 -8.80 -12.09
CA LEU A 198 9.86 -9.25 -10.72
C LEU A 198 9.70 -10.77 -10.62
N LEU A 199 9.23 -11.42 -11.70
CA LEU A 199 9.16 -12.88 -11.78
C LEU A 199 10.53 -13.50 -12.07
N LYS A 200 11.27 -12.95 -13.04
CA LYS A 200 12.60 -13.47 -13.44
C LYS A 200 13.69 -13.20 -12.41
N GLY A 201 13.59 -12.11 -11.65
CA GLY A 201 14.67 -11.65 -10.79
C GLY A 201 15.89 -11.12 -11.58
N GLY A 202 17.07 -11.12 -10.95
CA GLY A 202 18.31 -10.80 -11.61
C GLY A 202 18.63 -9.30 -11.77
N TYR A 203 17.76 -8.40 -11.34
CA TYR A 203 18.02 -6.95 -11.35
C TYR A 203 18.61 -6.47 -10.02
N PRO A 204 19.44 -5.40 -10.02
CA PRO A 204 20.07 -4.89 -8.81
C PRO A 204 19.07 -4.20 -7.89
N LEU A 205 19.13 -4.51 -6.59
CA LEU A 205 18.39 -3.84 -5.52
C LEU A 205 19.20 -2.66 -4.95
N LYS A 206 18.55 -1.81 -4.17
CA LYS A 206 19.15 -0.61 -3.56
C LYS A 206 20.28 -0.92 -2.56
N ASP A 207 20.23 -2.07 -1.93
CA ASP A 207 21.23 -2.56 -0.98
C ASP A 207 22.46 -3.20 -1.65
N GLY A 208 22.52 -3.20 -2.98
CA GLY A 208 23.56 -3.80 -3.78
C GLY A 208 23.43 -5.30 -3.99
N THR A 209 22.38 -5.92 -3.46
CA THR A 209 22.05 -7.32 -3.72
C THR A 209 21.31 -7.47 -5.05
N VAL A 210 21.18 -8.72 -5.52
CA VAL A 210 20.41 -9.06 -6.72
C VAL A 210 19.07 -9.62 -6.33
N ALA A 211 18.02 -9.17 -7.00
CA ALA A 211 16.67 -9.64 -6.75
C ALA A 211 16.53 -11.14 -7.05
N LEU A 212 15.99 -11.89 -6.11
CA LEU A 212 15.67 -13.31 -6.31
C LEU A 212 14.53 -13.47 -7.31
N SER A 213 14.59 -14.52 -8.13
CA SER A 213 13.47 -14.93 -8.97
C SER A 213 12.26 -15.39 -8.14
N ALA A 214 11.10 -15.45 -8.77
CA ALA A 214 9.91 -15.99 -8.15
C ALA A 214 10.08 -17.47 -7.78
N GLU A 215 10.75 -18.23 -8.64
CA GLU A 215 11.05 -19.64 -8.41
C GLU A 215 11.95 -19.85 -7.20
N GLU A 216 13.04 -19.06 -7.06
CA GLU A 216 13.93 -19.11 -5.89
C GLU A 216 13.18 -18.72 -4.60
N LYS A 217 12.27 -17.75 -4.64
CA LYS A 217 11.43 -17.39 -3.49
C LYS A 217 10.48 -18.54 -3.10
N ILE A 218 9.89 -19.23 -4.08
CA ILE A 218 9.02 -20.37 -3.86
C ILE A 218 9.83 -21.53 -3.23
N GLU A 219 11.04 -21.80 -3.70
CA GLU A 219 11.90 -22.84 -3.17
C GLU A 219 12.33 -22.55 -1.71
N LYS A 220 12.74 -21.32 -1.43
CA LYS A 220 13.01 -20.86 -0.06
C LYS A 220 11.77 -20.99 0.84
N GLY A 221 10.59 -20.69 0.32
CA GLY A 221 9.33 -20.87 1.02
C GLY A 221 9.02 -22.32 1.35
N LYS A 222 9.24 -23.25 0.40
CA LYS A 222 9.11 -24.70 0.64
C LYS A 222 10.11 -25.19 1.68
N THR A 223 11.35 -24.67 1.62
CA THR A 223 12.37 -24.95 2.64
C THR A 223 11.95 -24.49 4.02
N ALA A 224 11.35 -23.29 4.13
CA ALA A 224 10.83 -22.77 5.40
C ALA A 224 9.69 -23.63 5.95
N ILE A 225 8.76 -24.09 5.10
CA ILE A 225 7.66 -25.00 5.50
C ILE A 225 8.21 -26.35 5.98
N GLY A 226 9.19 -26.92 5.26
CA GLY A 226 9.85 -28.17 5.65
C GLY A 226 10.60 -28.04 6.98
N ALA A 227 11.34 -26.94 7.16
CA ALA A 227 12.04 -26.66 8.42
C ALA A 227 11.09 -26.48 9.59
N PHE A 228 9.94 -25.82 9.37
CA PHE A 228 8.90 -25.70 10.39
C PHE A 228 8.30 -27.06 10.79
N ALA A 229 8.03 -27.94 9.83
CA ALA A 229 7.54 -29.29 10.10
C ALA A 229 8.59 -30.10 10.87
N ALA A 230 9.88 -30.03 10.48
CA ALA A 230 10.99 -30.69 11.18
C ALA A 230 11.15 -30.14 12.61
N TYR A 231 11.06 -28.84 12.83
CA TYR A 231 11.09 -28.23 14.16
C TYR A 231 10.01 -28.83 15.08
N ARG A 232 8.77 -28.88 14.61
CA ARG A 232 7.65 -29.42 15.38
C ARG A 232 7.82 -30.92 15.69
N ALA A 233 8.34 -31.69 14.74
CA ALA A 233 8.61 -33.13 14.94
C ALA A 233 9.73 -33.36 15.97
N ALA A 234 10.82 -32.57 15.89
CA ALA A 234 11.93 -32.64 16.83
C ALA A 234 11.50 -32.25 18.26
N LYS A 235 10.69 -31.18 18.41
CA LYS A 235 10.12 -30.81 19.72
C LYS A 235 9.20 -31.89 20.30
N ALA A 236 8.36 -32.50 19.47
CA ALA A 236 7.48 -33.60 19.92
C ALA A 236 8.27 -34.85 20.35
N ALA A 237 9.44 -35.10 19.73
CA ALA A 237 10.35 -36.17 20.07
C ALA A 237 11.28 -35.86 21.26
N GLY A 238 11.27 -34.62 21.79
CA GLY A 238 12.17 -34.17 22.85
C GLY A 238 13.63 -34.00 22.41
N ASN A 239 13.90 -33.93 21.09
CA ASN A 239 15.24 -33.72 20.54
C ASN A 239 15.51 -32.22 20.31
N GLU A 240 16.12 -31.60 21.33
CA GLU A 240 16.40 -30.14 21.29
C GLU A 240 17.47 -29.77 20.28
N ALA A 241 18.46 -30.64 20.02
CA ALA A 241 19.51 -30.35 19.05
C ALA A 241 18.97 -30.25 17.63
N ASP A 242 18.12 -31.18 17.20
CA ASP A 242 17.49 -31.16 15.89
C ASP A 242 16.48 -30.00 15.79
N ALA A 243 15.80 -29.66 16.88
CA ALA A 243 14.89 -28.53 16.93
C ALA A 243 15.64 -27.20 16.72
N GLU A 244 16.82 -27.02 17.32
CA GLU A 244 17.63 -25.81 17.14
C GLU A 244 18.13 -25.64 15.69
N VAL A 245 18.59 -26.75 15.08
CA VAL A 245 19.01 -26.75 13.67
C VAL A 245 17.84 -26.35 12.75
N ALA A 246 16.68 -26.96 12.96
CA ALA A 246 15.48 -26.66 12.18
C ALA A 246 15.00 -25.21 12.39
N ALA A 247 15.07 -24.71 13.63
CA ALA A 247 14.72 -23.31 13.93
C ALA A 247 15.63 -22.31 13.22
N LYS A 248 16.92 -22.60 13.09
CA LYS A 248 17.86 -21.76 12.35
C LYS A 248 17.50 -21.70 10.85
N VAL A 249 17.30 -22.85 10.22
CA VAL A 249 16.90 -22.93 8.81
C VAL A 249 15.57 -22.20 8.58
N LEU A 250 14.62 -22.35 9.49
CA LEU A 250 13.35 -21.64 9.45
C LEU A 250 13.55 -20.12 9.55
N LYS A 251 14.34 -19.64 10.50
CA LYS A 251 14.64 -18.21 10.69
C LYS A 251 15.24 -17.56 9.44
N ASP A 252 16.15 -18.28 8.77
CA ASP A 252 16.83 -17.78 7.56
C ASP A 252 15.89 -17.70 6.35
N ASN A 253 14.80 -18.46 6.33
CA ASN A 253 13.88 -18.53 5.20
C ASN A 253 12.45 -18.07 5.51
N VAL A 254 12.12 -17.69 6.76
CA VAL A 254 10.76 -17.35 7.19
C VAL A 254 10.14 -16.18 6.40
N ALA A 255 10.96 -15.27 5.90
CA ALA A 255 10.49 -14.15 5.06
C ALA A 255 9.81 -14.63 3.76
N TYR A 256 10.13 -15.84 3.31
CA TYR A 256 9.57 -16.47 2.11
C TYR A 256 8.51 -17.53 2.43
N PHE A 257 8.14 -17.74 3.69
CA PHE A 257 7.26 -18.82 4.13
C PHE A 257 5.96 -18.90 3.31
N GLY A 258 5.32 -17.74 3.05
CA GLY A 258 4.09 -17.66 2.25
C GLY A 258 4.24 -18.12 0.80
N TYR A 259 5.43 -17.92 0.21
CA TYR A 259 5.69 -18.36 -1.17
C TYR A 259 5.70 -19.88 -1.32
N GLY A 260 5.97 -20.63 -0.25
CA GLY A 260 6.01 -22.09 -0.28
C GLY A 260 4.66 -22.76 -0.59
N TYR A 261 3.56 -22.03 -0.49
CA TYR A 261 2.22 -22.51 -0.85
C TYR A 261 1.85 -22.27 -2.30
N ILE A 262 2.66 -21.48 -3.04
CA ILE A 262 2.44 -21.13 -4.44
C ILE A 262 2.82 -22.33 -5.32
N LYS A 263 1.94 -22.68 -6.26
CA LYS A 263 2.15 -23.80 -7.18
C LYS A 263 2.68 -23.36 -8.53
N ASP A 264 2.18 -22.23 -9.03
CA ASP A 264 2.57 -21.64 -10.31
C ASP A 264 3.05 -20.20 -10.08
N VAL A 265 4.16 -19.84 -10.71
CA VAL A 265 4.76 -18.50 -10.63
C VAL A 265 3.75 -17.41 -11.03
N ASN A 266 2.85 -17.70 -11.94
CA ASN A 266 1.81 -16.76 -12.38
C ASN A 266 0.76 -16.45 -11.29
N GLU A 267 0.62 -17.28 -10.26
CA GLU A 267 -0.25 -16.99 -9.10
C GLU A 267 0.25 -15.79 -8.29
N LEU A 268 1.52 -15.42 -8.46
CA LEU A 268 2.09 -14.22 -7.81
C LEU A 268 1.65 -12.91 -8.49
N VAL A 269 1.12 -12.99 -9.71
CA VAL A 269 0.70 -11.83 -10.46
C VAL A 269 -0.75 -11.47 -10.10
N PRO A 270 -1.00 -10.27 -9.55
CA PRO A 270 -2.36 -9.81 -9.28
C PRO A 270 -3.20 -9.75 -10.56
N ASN A 271 -4.52 -9.72 -10.42
CA ASN A 271 -5.39 -9.44 -11.55
C ASN A 271 -5.13 -8.01 -12.04
N VAL A 272 -4.31 -7.88 -13.10
CA VAL A 272 -3.84 -6.58 -13.60
C VAL A 272 -4.98 -5.68 -14.04
N PRO A 273 -6.00 -6.12 -14.83
CA PRO A 273 -7.14 -5.29 -15.19
C PRO A 273 -7.88 -4.72 -13.99
N LEU A 274 -8.17 -5.56 -13.00
CA LEU A 274 -8.83 -5.11 -11.77
C LEU A 274 -7.95 -4.11 -11.01
N THR A 275 -6.66 -4.42 -10.85
CA THR A 275 -5.72 -3.58 -10.10
C THR A 275 -5.51 -2.23 -10.79
N PHE A 276 -5.33 -2.23 -12.11
CA PHE A 276 -5.13 -1.02 -12.90
C PHE A 276 -6.35 -0.08 -12.81
N TYR A 277 -7.55 -0.58 -13.07
CA TYR A 277 -8.74 0.27 -13.10
C TYR A 277 -9.25 0.70 -11.72
N MET A 278 -8.94 -0.06 -10.66
CA MET A 278 -9.42 0.25 -9.32
C MET A 278 -8.39 0.91 -8.42
N LEU A 279 -7.08 0.70 -8.64
CA LEU A 279 -6.01 1.08 -7.73
C LEU A 279 -4.85 1.83 -8.41
N SER A 280 -4.97 2.26 -9.67
CA SER A 280 -3.93 3.04 -10.34
C SER A 280 -3.45 4.22 -9.47
N LEU A 281 -2.16 4.54 -9.52
CA LEU A 281 -1.58 5.66 -8.76
C LEU A 281 -2.25 7.01 -9.05
N ILE A 282 -2.82 7.18 -10.23
CA ILE A 282 -3.58 8.39 -10.59
C ILE A 282 -4.89 8.50 -9.81
N HIS A 283 -5.45 7.39 -9.36
CA HIS A 283 -6.69 7.36 -8.58
C HIS A 283 -6.44 7.39 -7.06
N ILE A 284 -5.21 7.29 -6.62
CA ILE A 284 -4.81 7.48 -5.22
C ILE A 284 -4.60 8.96 -4.93
#